data_c82c9de7e7d724cd86d660766723afdc
#
_entry.id   c82c9de7e7d724cd86d660766723afdc
#
_cell.length_a   1.000
_cell.length_b   1.000
_cell.length_c   1.000
_cell.angle_alpha   90.00
_cell.angle_beta   90.00
_cell.angle_gamma   90.00
#
_symmetry.space_group_name_H-M   'P 1'
#
loop_
_entity.id
_entity.type
_entity.pdbx_description
1 polymer ?
#
loop_
_entity_poly.entity_id
_entity_poly.type
_entity_poly.pdbx_seq_one_letter_code
_entity_poly.pdbx_strand_id
1 'polypeptide(L)'
;MIVVTLRDLETTKQGVGETFSKYMTRWKTKVSRMVNRPNEKDQINMIIKNFLSAYNSRILSLPISSFGELCDCGIRIEDALNNRQL
;
A
#
# COMPACT_ATOMS: atom_id res chain seq x y z
N MET A 1 -19.94 -16.15 -4.89
CA MET A 1 -18.52 -16.07 -4.53
C MET A 1 -17.88 -14.86 -5.18
N ILE A 2 -17.20 -14.03 -4.38
CA ILE A 2 -16.53 -12.84 -4.91
C ILE A 2 -15.11 -13.21 -5.28
N VAL A 3 -14.77 -13.04 -6.56
CA VAL A 3 -13.42 -13.28 -7.05
C VAL A 3 -12.73 -11.93 -7.23
N VAL A 4 -11.59 -11.77 -6.56
CA VAL A 4 -10.78 -10.55 -6.70
C VAL A 4 -9.91 -10.70 -7.93
N THR A 5 -10.01 -9.74 -8.84
CA THR A 5 -9.24 -9.71 -10.08
C THR A 5 -8.03 -8.79 -9.94
N LEU A 6 -7.11 -8.88 -10.90
CA LEU A 6 -5.97 -7.97 -10.96
C LEU A 6 -6.43 -6.51 -11.05
N ARG A 7 -7.50 -6.25 -11.79
CA ARG A 7 -8.07 -4.91 -11.91
C ARG A 7 -8.54 -4.38 -10.57
N ASP A 8 -9.15 -5.25 -9.75
CA ASP A 8 -9.59 -4.87 -8.41
C ASP A 8 -8.41 -4.42 -7.56
N LEU A 9 -7.28 -5.11 -7.66
CA LEU A 9 -6.06 -4.70 -6.96
C LEU A 9 -5.53 -3.37 -7.48
N GLU A 10 -5.47 -3.21 -8.80
CA GLU A 10 -4.93 -2.01 -9.41
C GLU A 10 -5.71 -0.76 -9.05
N THR A 11 -6.99 -0.91 -8.74
CA THR A 11 -7.87 0.21 -8.40
C THR A 11 -8.07 0.36 -6.88
N THR A 12 -7.43 -0.47 -6.07
CA THR A 12 -7.50 -0.38 -4.61
C THR A 12 -6.60 0.76 -4.14
N LYS A 13 -7.20 1.90 -3.84
CA LYS A 13 -6.48 3.11 -3.44
C LYS A 13 -6.62 3.38 -1.95
N GLN A 14 -5.60 4.02 -1.39
CA GLN A 14 -5.66 4.49 -0.01
C GLN A 14 -6.71 5.60 0.09
N GLY A 15 -7.62 5.48 1.04
CA GLY A 15 -8.67 6.48 1.25
C GLY A 15 -8.16 7.69 2.01
N VAL A 16 -8.85 8.83 1.82
CA VAL A 16 -8.54 10.03 2.57
C VAL A 16 -8.78 9.76 4.05
N GLY A 17 -7.79 10.04 4.88
CA GLY A 17 -7.87 9.75 6.32
C GLY A 17 -7.62 8.29 6.68
N GLU A 18 -7.37 7.43 5.70
CA GLU A 18 -7.05 6.03 5.96
C GLU A 18 -5.58 5.91 6.33
N THR A 19 -5.29 5.20 7.43
CA THR A 19 -3.91 4.96 7.84
C THR A 19 -3.25 3.96 6.90
N PHE A 20 -1.93 3.97 6.90
CA PHE A 20 -1.16 3.00 6.14
C PHE A 20 -1.52 1.56 6.55
N SER A 21 -1.63 1.31 7.85
CA SER A 21 -1.96 -0.01 8.37
C SER A 21 -3.32 -0.51 7.88
N LYS A 22 -4.32 0.36 7.87
CA LYS A 22 -5.66 0.00 7.37
C LYS A 22 -5.64 -0.31 5.89
N TYR A 23 -4.92 0.50 5.11
CA TYR A 23 -4.79 0.27 3.68
C TYR A 23 -4.13 -1.07 3.41
N MET A 24 -3.02 -1.38 4.10
CA MET A 24 -2.32 -2.65 3.93
C MET A 24 -3.20 -3.85 4.32
N THR A 25 -4.01 -3.70 5.35
CA THR A 25 -4.94 -4.75 5.76
C THR A 25 -5.95 -5.04 4.65
N ARG A 26 -6.52 -4.00 4.06
CA ARG A 26 -7.46 -4.15 2.94
C ARG A 26 -6.78 -4.82 1.74
N TRP A 27 -5.55 -4.41 1.44
CA TRP A 27 -4.78 -4.98 0.34
C TRP A 27 -4.56 -6.47 0.55
N LYS A 28 -4.05 -6.85 1.72
CA LYS A 28 -3.77 -8.25 2.04
C LYS A 28 -5.02 -9.11 1.99
N THR A 29 -6.15 -8.58 2.45
CA THR A 29 -7.42 -9.30 2.40
C THR A 29 -7.82 -9.59 0.96
N LYS A 30 -7.68 -8.61 0.07
CA LYS A 30 -8.01 -8.80 -1.35
C LYS A 30 -7.08 -9.81 -2.01
N VAL A 31 -5.79 -9.70 -1.77
CA VAL A 31 -4.80 -10.62 -2.35
C VAL A 31 -5.05 -12.05 -1.88
N SER A 32 -5.45 -12.24 -0.62
CA SER A 32 -5.70 -13.57 -0.07
C SER A 32 -6.85 -14.29 -0.78
N ARG A 33 -7.72 -13.54 -1.47
CA ARG A 33 -8.87 -14.10 -2.21
C ARG A 33 -8.56 -14.33 -3.68
N MET A 34 -7.36 -14.02 -4.13
CA MET A 34 -6.98 -14.20 -5.53
C MET A 34 -6.46 -15.60 -5.77
N VAL A 35 -6.81 -16.16 -6.93
CA VAL A 35 -6.26 -17.43 -7.38
C VAL A 35 -4.85 -17.22 -7.96
N ASN A 36 -4.71 -16.25 -8.85
CA ASN A 36 -3.43 -15.93 -9.48
C ASN A 36 -2.91 -14.61 -8.90
N ARG A 37 -2.09 -14.70 -7.87
CA ARG A 37 -1.56 -13.52 -7.20
C ARG A 37 -0.38 -12.93 -7.97
N PRO A 38 -0.32 -11.59 -8.12
CA PRO A 38 0.87 -10.96 -8.68
C PRO A 38 2.08 -11.24 -7.78
N ASN A 39 3.28 -11.16 -8.34
CA ASN A 39 4.47 -11.32 -7.52
C ASN A 39 4.63 -10.12 -6.58
N GLU A 40 5.51 -10.27 -5.60
CA GLU A 40 5.71 -9.25 -4.57
C GLU A 40 6.08 -7.89 -5.17
N LYS A 41 6.97 -7.88 -6.13
CA LYS A 41 7.42 -6.65 -6.77
C LYS A 41 6.28 -5.90 -7.43
N ASP A 42 5.43 -6.61 -8.16
CA ASP A 42 4.28 -6.01 -8.83
C ASP A 42 3.28 -5.47 -7.81
N GLN A 43 3.05 -6.21 -6.73
CA GLN A 43 2.16 -5.75 -5.67
C GLN A 43 2.67 -4.46 -5.02
N ILE A 44 3.96 -4.40 -4.73
CA ILE A 44 4.58 -3.21 -4.15
C ILE A 44 4.39 -2.01 -5.06
N ASN A 45 4.62 -2.17 -6.35
CA ASN A 45 4.44 -1.09 -7.33
C ASN A 45 3.00 -0.59 -7.36
N MET A 46 2.03 -1.50 -7.33
CA MET A 46 0.62 -1.12 -7.31
C MET A 46 0.24 -0.38 -6.03
N ILE A 47 0.74 -0.84 -4.90
CA ILE A 47 0.49 -0.21 -3.60
C ILE A 47 1.02 1.22 -3.60
N ILE A 48 2.27 1.40 -4.02
CA ILE A 48 2.90 2.72 -4.05
C ILE A 48 2.16 3.67 -4.99
N LYS A 49 1.77 3.17 -6.14
CA LYS A 49 1.04 3.96 -7.14
C LYS A 49 -0.30 4.46 -6.59
N ASN A 50 -0.90 3.70 -5.70
CA ASN A 50 -2.24 4.00 -5.17
C ASN A 50 -2.22 4.67 -3.79
N PHE A 51 -1.06 5.03 -3.29
CA PHE A 51 -0.95 5.81 -2.06
C PHE A 51 -1.48 7.23 -2.25
N LEU A 52 -1.94 7.83 -1.16
CA LEU A 52 -2.21 9.27 -1.14
C LEU A 52 -0.91 10.02 -1.47
N SER A 53 -1.03 11.21 -2.07
CA SER A 53 0.15 11.95 -2.53
C SER A 53 1.14 12.24 -1.42
N ALA A 54 0.68 12.44 -0.18
CA ALA A 54 1.57 12.66 0.96
C ALA A 54 2.48 11.46 1.21
N TYR A 55 1.99 10.24 1.01
CA TYR A 55 2.79 9.02 1.14
C TYR A 55 3.62 8.77 -0.12
N ASN A 56 2.99 8.93 -1.27
CA ASN A 56 3.61 8.62 -2.56
C ASN A 56 4.87 9.46 -2.79
N SER A 57 4.81 10.76 -2.54
CA SER A 57 5.94 11.65 -2.77
C SER A 57 7.15 11.32 -1.88
N ARG A 58 6.91 10.77 -0.69
CA ARG A 58 7.98 10.41 0.23
C ARG A 58 8.58 9.06 -0.09
N ILE A 59 7.73 8.10 -0.49
CA ILE A 59 8.15 6.72 -0.68
C ILE A 59 8.83 6.49 -2.02
N LEU A 60 8.54 7.31 -3.03
CA LEU A 60 9.13 7.18 -4.36
C LEU A 60 10.65 7.32 -4.36
N SER A 61 11.21 8.06 -3.41
CA SER A 61 12.65 8.26 -3.32
C SER A 61 13.37 7.14 -2.56
N LEU A 62 12.64 6.14 -2.06
CA LEU A 62 13.20 5.07 -1.23
C LEU A 62 13.34 3.78 -2.03
N PRO A 63 14.44 3.04 -1.85
CA PRO A 63 14.65 1.77 -2.54
C PRO A 63 13.88 0.64 -1.86
N ILE A 64 12.64 0.44 -2.24
CA ILE A 64 11.79 -0.60 -1.65
C ILE A 64 11.72 -1.80 -2.57
N SER A 65 12.14 -2.95 -2.08
CA SER A 65 12.18 -4.19 -2.85
C SER A 65 11.41 -5.34 -2.20
N SER A 66 10.87 -5.14 -0.98
CA SER A 66 10.12 -6.18 -0.27
C SER A 66 8.98 -5.57 0.53
N PHE A 67 8.01 -6.42 0.90
CA PHE A 67 6.92 -5.97 1.77
C PHE A 67 7.43 -5.49 3.13
N GLY A 68 8.46 -6.15 3.66
CA GLY A 68 9.04 -5.73 4.92
C GLY A 68 9.56 -4.30 4.86
N GLU A 69 10.28 -3.97 3.79
CA GLU A 69 10.77 -2.61 3.59
C GLU A 69 9.63 -1.62 3.37
N LEU A 70 8.62 -2.03 2.62
CA LEU A 70 7.44 -1.19 2.37
C LEU A 70 6.71 -0.86 3.67
N CYS A 71 6.49 -1.85 4.51
CA CYS A 71 5.81 -1.66 5.80
C CYS A 71 6.62 -0.74 6.71
N ASP A 72 7.93 -0.95 6.77
CA ASP A 72 8.83 -0.13 7.58
C ASP A 72 8.77 1.33 7.17
N CYS A 73 8.89 1.57 5.87
CA CYS A 73 8.84 2.93 5.32
C CYS A 73 7.46 3.56 5.51
N GLY A 74 6.41 2.78 5.29
CA GLY A 74 5.05 3.28 5.45
C GLY A 74 4.74 3.71 6.87
N ILE A 75 5.18 2.93 7.85
CA ILE A 75 4.99 3.25 9.26
C ILE A 75 5.75 4.52 9.63
N ARG A 76 6.98 4.66 9.14
CA ARG A 76 7.80 5.86 9.39
C ARG A 76 7.16 7.11 8.80
N ILE A 77 6.63 7.00 7.58
CA ILE A 77 5.95 8.13 6.94
C ILE A 77 4.70 8.50 7.72
N GLU A 78 3.93 7.50 8.14
CA GLU A 78 2.73 7.72 8.94
C GLU A 78 3.05 8.46 10.24
N ASP A 79 4.10 8.02 10.95
CA ASP A 79 4.54 8.66 12.17
C ASP A 79 4.97 10.11 11.92
N ALA A 80 5.73 10.34 10.84
CA ALA A 80 6.17 11.67 10.49
C ALA A 80 5.01 12.61 10.18
N LEU A 81 3.98 12.10 9.49
CA LEU A 81 2.80 12.89 9.17
C LEU A 81 1.98 13.23 10.43
N ASN A 82 1.86 12.26 11.33
CA ASN A 82 1.15 12.48 12.59
C ASN A 82 1.87 13.48 13.47
N ASN A 83 3.20 13.42 13.52
CA ASN A 83 4.00 14.32 14.33
C ASN A 83 4.00 15.76 13.81
N ARG A 84 3.71 15.96 12.54
CA ARG A 84 3.65 17.30 11.96
C ARG A 84 2.47 18.12 12.46
N GLN A 85 1.53 17.49 13.11
CA GLN A 85 0.34 18.17 13.64
C GLN A 85 0.60 18.84 14.99
N LEU A 86 1.77 18.67 15.52
CA LEU A 86 2.19 19.30 16.78
C LEU A 86 2.75 20.73 16.54
#